data_a3ab6f00715dbfb4f3095ea31b433834
#
_entry.id   a3ab6f00715dbfb4f3095ea31b433834
#
_cell.length_a   1.000
_cell.length_b   1.000
_cell.length_c   1.000
_cell.angle_alpha   90.00
_cell.angle_beta   90.00
_cell.angle_gamma   90.00
#
_symmetry.space_group_name_H-M   'P 1'
#
loop_
_entity.id
_entity.type
_entity.pdbx_description
1 polymer ?
#
loop_
_entity_poly.entity_id
_entity_poly.type
_entity_poly.pdbx_seq_one_letter_code
_entity_poly.pdbx_strand_id
1 'polypeptide(L)'
;MASTRLKTVRLDLPARTDDLRQLELGTVVYLTGRVFTAREGAYKRAIEDGAGMPAPKEMLGRVNFHCSPAARVNADGTYTVDKVYGGRPPFPYAAETATDKSYTVGAVTATASFRFATWLDGWFKLSGCNIIIGKGGMSAEHYRLYFVPNKAIYLTTVGYGTGALLGRGIKRVVDVFWLEELGLAQAVWVLEVENFGPFIVESDLEGNSLFERENAKIAPGIEKLYAGTKPATMRRYGETDDKTKEVI
;
A
#
# COMPACT_ATOMS: atom_id res chain seq x y z
N MET A 1 14.09 13.73 -28.65
CA MET A 1 13.54 12.58 -27.90
C MET A 1 12.09 12.92 -27.59
N ALA A 2 11.13 12.15 -28.14
CA ALA A 2 9.73 12.38 -27.82
C ALA A 2 9.53 12.08 -26.34
N SER A 3 9.00 13.04 -25.58
CA SER A 3 8.60 12.85 -24.19
C SER A 3 7.46 11.83 -24.17
N THR A 4 7.76 10.59 -23.85
CA THR A 4 6.72 9.56 -23.68
C THR A 4 5.97 9.87 -22.39
N ARG A 5 4.89 10.64 -22.52
CA ARG A 5 4.03 10.96 -21.39
C ARG A 5 3.39 9.65 -20.89
N LEU A 6 3.57 9.33 -19.63
CA LEU A 6 2.98 8.13 -19.02
C LEU A 6 1.44 8.24 -19.09
N LYS A 7 0.80 7.13 -19.45
CA LYS A 7 -0.67 7.02 -19.39
C LYS A 7 -1.12 7.32 -17.96
N THR A 8 -2.09 8.20 -17.81
CA THR A 8 -2.62 8.60 -16.50
C THR A 8 -4.13 8.38 -16.46
N VAL A 9 -4.61 7.71 -15.44
CA VAL A 9 -6.03 7.40 -15.23
C VAL A 9 -6.46 7.93 -13.87
N ARG A 10 -7.66 8.51 -13.80
CA ARG A 10 -8.37 8.83 -12.56
C ARG A 10 -9.49 7.83 -12.40
N LEU A 11 -9.55 7.21 -11.23
CA LEU A 11 -10.45 6.11 -10.96
C LEU A 11 -11.34 6.46 -9.75
N ASP A 12 -12.64 6.43 -9.97
CA ASP A 12 -13.62 6.59 -8.90
C ASP A 12 -13.87 5.25 -8.20
N LEU A 13 -13.94 5.27 -6.87
CA LEU A 13 -14.12 4.09 -6.04
C LEU A 13 -15.55 3.97 -5.52
N PRO A 14 -16.10 2.76 -5.43
CA PRO A 14 -15.45 1.46 -5.66
C PRO A 14 -15.33 1.12 -7.16
N ALA A 15 -14.11 0.80 -7.58
CA ALA A 15 -13.84 0.39 -8.96
C ALA A 15 -14.42 -1.00 -9.25
N ARG A 16 -15.04 -1.15 -10.42
CA ARG A 16 -15.50 -2.44 -10.95
C ARG A 16 -14.36 -3.12 -11.72
N THR A 17 -14.50 -4.41 -11.97
CA THR A 17 -13.51 -5.17 -12.75
C THR A 17 -13.28 -4.56 -14.13
N ASP A 18 -14.33 -4.04 -14.79
CA ASP A 18 -14.19 -3.41 -16.10
C ASP A 18 -13.41 -2.10 -16.06
N ASP A 19 -13.50 -1.36 -14.95
CA ASP A 19 -12.70 -0.16 -14.72
C ASP A 19 -11.20 -0.52 -14.54
N LEU A 20 -10.91 -1.68 -13.96
CA LEU A 20 -9.54 -2.17 -13.77
C LEU A 20 -8.92 -2.73 -15.07
N ARG A 21 -9.73 -3.25 -16.00
CA ARG A 21 -9.25 -3.81 -17.26
C ARG A 21 -8.50 -2.83 -18.16
N GLN A 22 -8.82 -1.54 -18.04
CA GLN A 22 -8.15 -0.49 -18.81
C GLN A 22 -6.77 -0.10 -18.26
N LEU A 23 -6.40 -0.63 -17.10
CA LEU A 23 -5.17 -0.30 -16.39
C LEU A 23 -4.03 -1.25 -16.83
N GLU A 24 -3.19 -0.76 -17.71
CA GLU A 24 -1.99 -1.46 -18.16
C GLU A 24 -0.83 -1.24 -17.19
N LEU A 25 0.15 -2.16 -17.19
CA LEU A 25 1.38 -2.04 -16.40
C LEU A 25 2.09 -0.71 -16.67
N GLY A 26 2.42 0.01 -15.61
CA GLY A 26 3.08 1.33 -15.69
C GLY A 26 2.12 2.51 -15.82
N THR A 27 0.80 2.28 -15.91
CA THR A 27 -0.19 3.36 -15.86
C THR A 27 -0.13 4.08 -14.52
N VAL A 28 -0.12 5.41 -14.56
CA VAL A 28 -0.22 6.25 -13.36
C VAL A 28 -1.69 6.38 -12.97
N VAL A 29 -2.01 6.10 -11.72
CA VAL A 29 -3.38 6.08 -11.20
C VAL A 29 -3.56 7.07 -10.07
N TYR A 30 -4.67 7.79 -10.10
CA TYR A 30 -5.18 8.60 -8.99
C TYR A 30 -6.56 8.09 -8.61
N LEU A 31 -6.83 8.01 -7.31
CA LEU A 31 -8.05 7.43 -6.74
C LEU A 31 -8.92 8.50 -6.08
N THR A 32 -10.23 8.41 -6.27
CA THR A 32 -11.21 9.23 -5.55
C THR A 32 -12.29 8.32 -4.96
N GLY A 33 -12.57 8.46 -3.67
CA GLY A 33 -13.54 7.66 -2.94
C GLY A 33 -12.98 7.08 -1.65
N ARG A 34 -13.28 5.82 -1.34
CA ARG A 34 -12.95 5.21 -0.05
C ARG A 34 -11.81 4.22 -0.14
N VAL A 35 -10.84 4.37 0.77
CA VAL A 35 -9.67 3.51 0.94
C VAL A 35 -9.54 3.14 2.41
N PHE A 36 -9.16 1.92 2.73
CA PHE A 36 -8.82 1.55 4.10
C PHE A 36 -7.38 1.08 4.22
N THR A 37 -6.80 1.26 5.41
CA THR A 37 -5.44 0.79 5.70
C THR A 37 -5.49 -0.55 6.39
N ALA A 38 -4.55 -1.43 6.08
CA ALA A 38 -4.28 -2.62 6.89
C ALA A 38 -2.81 -3.01 6.76
N ARG A 39 -2.25 -3.48 7.86
CA ARG A 39 -0.89 -3.99 7.96
C ARG A 39 -0.90 -5.31 8.72
N GLU A 40 0.27 -5.83 9.06
CA GLU A 40 0.46 -7.15 9.68
C GLU A 40 -0.46 -7.41 10.87
N GLY A 41 -0.57 -6.48 11.81
CA GLY A 41 -1.44 -6.63 12.99
C GLY A 41 -2.91 -6.81 12.62
N ALA A 42 -3.40 -6.05 11.64
CA ALA A 42 -4.77 -6.18 11.16
C ALA A 42 -5.00 -7.53 10.45
N TYR A 43 -4.02 -7.99 9.65
CA TYR A 43 -4.08 -9.30 8.99
C TYR A 43 -4.12 -10.45 10.00
N LYS A 44 -3.22 -10.44 11.00
CA LYS A 44 -3.19 -11.44 12.07
C LYS A 44 -4.50 -11.45 12.84
N ARG A 45 -4.97 -10.29 13.29
CA ARG A 45 -6.21 -10.19 14.05
C ARG A 45 -7.41 -10.70 13.26
N ALA A 46 -7.54 -10.30 11.99
CA ALA A 46 -8.67 -10.74 11.17
C ALA A 46 -8.66 -12.24 10.87
N ILE A 47 -7.48 -12.81 10.60
CA ILE A 47 -7.33 -14.18 10.05
C ILE A 47 -6.89 -15.17 11.13
N GLU A 48 -5.77 -14.92 11.82
CA GLU A 48 -5.21 -15.86 12.80
C GLU A 48 -6.02 -15.88 14.10
N ASP A 49 -6.41 -14.69 14.60
CA ASP A 49 -7.25 -14.58 15.79
C ASP A 49 -8.74 -14.81 15.49
N GLY A 50 -9.11 -14.91 14.20
CA GLY A 50 -10.48 -15.18 13.78
C GLY A 50 -11.48 -14.04 13.98
N ALA A 51 -11.00 -12.79 14.19
CA ALA A 51 -11.89 -11.66 14.44
C ALA A 51 -12.70 -11.23 13.20
N GLY A 52 -12.31 -11.67 11.99
CA GLY A 52 -12.91 -11.22 10.74
C GLY A 52 -12.59 -9.74 10.44
N MET A 53 -13.38 -9.12 9.55
CA MET A 53 -13.22 -7.70 9.25
C MET A 53 -13.89 -6.84 10.32
N PRO A 54 -13.29 -5.69 10.68
CA PRO A 54 -13.80 -4.83 11.76
C PRO A 54 -15.09 -4.08 11.40
N ALA A 55 -15.43 -4.03 10.10
CA ALA A 55 -16.61 -3.34 9.60
C ALA A 55 -17.10 -4.00 8.30
N PRO A 56 -18.36 -3.72 7.88
CA PRO A 56 -18.89 -4.17 6.61
C PRO A 56 -18.05 -3.69 5.41
N LYS A 57 -18.00 -4.50 4.35
CA LYS A 57 -17.23 -4.20 3.13
C LYS A 57 -17.63 -2.88 2.48
N GLU A 58 -18.89 -2.52 2.55
CA GLU A 58 -19.46 -1.28 2.03
C GLU A 58 -18.90 -0.05 2.76
N MET A 59 -18.58 -0.19 4.03
CA MET A 59 -17.97 0.86 4.84
C MET A 59 -16.47 0.96 4.59
N LEU A 60 -15.78 -0.17 4.52
CA LEU A 60 -14.33 -0.22 4.28
C LEU A 60 -13.95 0.20 2.86
N GLY A 61 -14.81 -0.09 1.88
CA GLY A 61 -14.48 0.03 0.48
C GLY A 61 -13.72 -1.20 -0.03
N ARG A 62 -13.20 -1.10 -1.26
CA ARG A 62 -12.54 -2.23 -1.93
C ARG A 62 -11.06 -2.01 -2.19
N VAL A 63 -10.48 -0.98 -1.60
CA VAL A 63 -9.05 -0.62 -1.76
C VAL A 63 -8.36 -0.71 -0.42
N ASN A 64 -7.46 -1.67 -0.29
CA ASN A 64 -6.59 -1.81 0.86
C ASN A 64 -5.24 -1.16 0.61
N PHE A 65 -4.84 -0.21 1.43
CA PHE A 65 -3.52 0.40 1.38
C PHE A 65 -2.66 -0.11 2.53
N HIS A 66 -1.58 -0.80 2.20
CA HIS A 66 -0.55 -1.19 3.15
C HIS A 66 0.25 0.05 3.56
N CYS A 67 -0.28 0.81 4.48
CA CYS A 67 0.36 2.01 4.97
C CYS A 67 0.04 2.28 6.44
N SER A 68 0.79 3.21 6.99
CA SER A 68 0.54 3.81 8.30
C SER A 68 0.37 5.31 8.11
N PRO A 69 -0.73 5.89 8.57
CA PRO A 69 -0.84 7.34 8.64
C PRO A 69 0.01 7.89 9.78
N ALA A 70 0.56 9.10 9.57
CA ALA A 70 1.15 9.87 10.64
C ALA A 70 0.03 10.56 11.42
N ALA A 71 -0.18 10.12 12.65
CA ALA A 71 -1.17 10.68 13.57
C ALA A 71 -0.65 10.56 15.00
N ARG A 72 -1.12 11.42 15.89
CA ARG A 72 -0.85 11.33 17.32
C ARG A 72 -2.10 11.63 18.13
N VAL A 73 -2.16 11.09 19.33
CA VAL A 73 -3.22 11.37 20.29
C VAL A 73 -2.90 12.68 21.01
N ASN A 74 -3.83 13.61 21.05
CA ASN A 74 -3.77 14.82 21.88
C ASN A 74 -4.20 14.52 23.32
N ALA A 75 -3.94 15.47 24.23
CA ALA A 75 -4.33 15.35 25.63
C ALA A 75 -5.85 15.24 25.86
N ASP A 76 -6.65 15.74 24.92
CA ASP A 76 -8.11 15.65 24.91
C ASP A 76 -8.67 14.38 24.28
N GLY A 77 -7.78 13.43 23.88
CA GLY A 77 -8.15 12.18 23.21
C GLY A 77 -8.36 12.32 21.71
N THR A 78 -8.17 13.50 21.14
CA THR A 78 -8.17 13.70 19.68
C THR A 78 -6.81 13.34 19.07
N TYR A 79 -6.76 13.16 17.75
CA TYR A 79 -5.54 12.88 17.01
C TYR A 79 -5.16 14.05 16.11
N THR A 80 -3.92 14.52 16.20
CA THR A 80 -3.39 15.56 15.31
C THR A 80 -2.28 15.02 14.42
N VAL A 81 -2.26 15.57 13.21
CA VAL A 81 -1.18 15.38 12.27
C VAL A 81 -0.01 16.26 12.66
N ASP A 82 1.19 15.72 12.61
CA ASP A 82 2.38 16.53 12.71
C ASP A 82 2.46 17.54 11.55
N LYS A 83 2.77 18.79 11.88
CA LYS A 83 2.91 19.89 10.93
C LYS A 83 3.85 19.47 9.80
N VAL A 84 3.37 19.53 8.58
CA VAL A 84 4.20 19.30 7.41
C VAL A 84 5.22 20.43 7.28
N TYR A 85 6.47 20.07 7.08
CA TYR A 85 7.58 21.00 6.84
C TYR A 85 7.24 22.04 5.77
N GLY A 86 7.54 23.32 6.04
CA GLY A 86 7.49 24.38 5.04
C GLY A 86 6.50 25.51 5.27
N GLY A 87 6.03 25.74 6.51
CA GLY A 87 5.27 26.94 6.86
C GLY A 87 3.88 27.08 6.23
N ARG A 88 3.38 26.05 5.57
CA ARG A 88 1.99 25.98 5.12
C ARG A 88 1.11 25.51 6.27
N PRO A 89 -0.16 25.97 6.37
CA PRO A 89 -1.06 25.52 7.42
C PRO A 89 -1.12 23.99 7.42
N PRO A 90 -1.23 23.37 8.59
CA PRO A 90 -1.43 21.93 8.70
C PRO A 90 -2.60 21.54 7.81
N PHE A 91 -2.52 20.37 7.18
CA PHE A 91 -3.64 19.85 6.41
C PHE A 91 -4.79 19.63 7.39
N PRO A 92 -5.86 20.44 7.37
CA PRO A 92 -6.96 20.27 8.28
C PRO A 92 -7.93 19.27 7.68
N TYR A 93 -7.69 18.01 7.96
CA TYR A 93 -8.73 17.01 7.74
C TYR A 93 -9.16 16.50 9.11
N ALA A 94 -9.93 17.32 9.81
CA ALA A 94 -10.69 16.84 10.94
C ALA A 94 -11.88 16.06 10.38
N ALA A 95 -12.00 14.79 10.73
CA ALA A 95 -13.17 14.02 10.44
C ALA A 95 -13.92 13.77 11.74
N GLU A 96 -15.18 14.10 11.75
CA GLU A 96 -16.10 13.55 12.73
C GLU A 96 -16.26 12.06 12.40
N THR A 97 -15.89 11.21 13.35
CA THR A 97 -16.17 9.78 13.26
C THR A 97 -17.48 9.48 14.01
N ALA A 98 -18.05 8.32 13.77
CA ALA A 98 -19.22 7.84 14.50
C ALA A 98 -18.99 7.72 16.04
N THR A 99 -17.76 7.92 16.50
CA THR A 99 -17.34 7.81 17.91
C THR A 99 -17.14 9.15 18.60
N ASP A 100 -17.58 10.26 18.03
CA ASP A 100 -17.39 11.65 18.55
C ASP A 100 -15.91 12.06 18.72
N LYS A 101 -14.96 11.26 18.23
CA LYS A 101 -13.54 11.59 18.23
C LYS A 101 -13.16 12.25 16.92
N SER A 102 -12.45 13.36 16.97
CA SER A 102 -11.87 14.01 15.80
C SER A 102 -10.49 13.42 15.51
N TYR A 103 -10.28 12.95 14.29
CA TYR A 103 -8.99 12.42 13.83
C TYR A 103 -8.46 13.25 12.69
N THR A 104 -7.20 13.62 12.79
CA THR A 104 -6.48 14.31 11.72
C THR A 104 -5.33 13.41 11.26
N VAL A 105 -5.21 13.20 9.96
CA VAL A 105 -4.19 12.35 9.35
C VAL A 105 -3.30 13.18 8.43
N GLY A 106 -1.99 13.00 8.49
CA GLY A 106 -1.03 13.68 7.64
C GLY A 106 -0.42 12.80 6.57
N ALA A 107 0.89 12.77 6.59
CA ALA A 107 1.64 11.90 5.71
C ALA A 107 1.22 10.44 5.91
N VAL A 108 1.18 9.68 4.83
CA VAL A 108 0.97 8.23 4.88
C VAL A 108 2.22 7.53 4.36
N THR A 109 2.73 6.58 5.15
CA THR A 109 3.95 5.84 4.81
C THR A 109 3.59 4.44 4.32
N ALA A 110 3.82 4.20 3.03
CA ALA A 110 3.58 2.89 2.42
C ALA A 110 4.49 1.81 3.02
N THR A 111 3.94 0.62 3.19
CA THR A 111 4.60 -0.57 3.73
C THR A 111 4.88 -1.55 2.60
N ALA A 112 6.00 -2.28 2.68
CA ALA A 112 6.33 -3.34 1.74
C ALA A 112 5.32 -4.51 1.87
N SER A 113 4.71 -4.88 0.75
CA SER A 113 3.56 -5.80 0.73
C SER A 113 3.95 -7.28 0.74
N PHE A 114 5.14 -7.63 0.26
CA PHE A 114 5.57 -9.03 0.15
C PHE A 114 5.49 -9.80 1.48
N ARG A 115 5.63 -9.10 2.60
CA ARG A 115 5.53 -9.68 3.96
C ARG A 115 4.15 -10.21 4.32
N PHE A 116 3.12 -9.81 3.57
CA PHE A 116 1.72 -10.18 3.84
C PHE A 116 1.24 -11.32 2.94
N ALA A 117 2.13 -11.91 2.12
CA ALA A 117 1.76 -12.92 1.11
C ALA A 117 1.01 -14.12 1.70
N THR A 118 1.43 -14.60 2.88
CA THR A 118 0.82 -15.76 3.53
C THR A 118 -0.64 -15.56 3.94
N TRP A 119 -1.08 -14.33 4.12
CA TRP A 119 -2.45 -14.01 4.52
C TRP A 119 -3.37 -13.61 3.36
N LEU A 120 -2.83 -13.40 2.15
CA LEU A 120 -3.60 -12.81 1.05
C LEU A 120 -4.85 -13.60 0.66
N ASP A 121 -4.79 -14.94 0.64
CA ASP A 121 -5.96 -15.76 0.32
C ASP A 121 -7.12 -15.51 1.29
N GLY A 122 -6.85 -15.58 2.58
CA GLY A 122 -7.84 -15.27 3.62
C GLY A 122 -8.30 -13.80 3.56
N TRP A 123 -7.35 -12.89 3.32
CA TRP A 123 -7.64 -11.47 3.27
C TRP A 123 -8.58 -11.07 2.14
N PHE A 124 -8.36 -11.56 0.92
CA PHE A 124 -9.26 -11.30 -0.20
C PHE A 124 -10.67 -11.83 0.06
N LYS A 125 -10.79 -13.02 0.66
CA LYS A 125 -12.09 -13.62 1.02
C LYS A 125 -12.83 -12.77 2.05
N LEU A 126 -12.13 -12.30 3.08
CA LEU A 126 -12.70 -11.49 4.16
C LEU A 126 -13.02 -10.06 3.71
N SER A 127 -12.06 -9.36 3.12
CA SER A 127 -12.17 -7.94 2.80
C SER A 127 -12.94 -7.67 1.51
N GLY A 128 -12.89 -8.58 0.53
CA GLY A 128 -13.43 -8.38 -0.81
C GLY A 128 -12.75 -7.24 -1.57
N CYS A 129 -11.54 -6.82 -1.17
CA CYS A 129 -10.79 -5.81 -1.89
C CYS A 129 -10.40 -6.30 -3.29
N ASN A 130 -10.30 -5.38 -4.24
CA ASN A 130 -9.85 -5.66 -5.62
C ASN A 130 -8.69 -4.74 -6.04
N ILE A 131 -8.24 -3.89 -5.14
CA ILE A 131 -7.01 -3.11 -5.29
C ILE A 131 -6.23 -3.21 -3.98
N ILE A 132 -4.97 -3.60 -4.07
CA ILE A 132 -4.02 -3.49 -2.97
C ILE A 132 -2.96 -2.46 -3.38
N ILE A 133 -2.66 -1.54 -2.47
CA ILE A 133 -1.63 -0.53 -2.63
C ILE A 133 -0.52 -0.79 -1.61
N GLY A 134 0.73 -0.70 -2.05
CA GLY A 134 1.88 -0.78 -1.15
C GLY A 134 3.15 -0.25 -1.79
N LYS A 135 4.30 -0.68 -1.32
CA LYS A 135 5.59 -0.36 -1.94
C LYS A 135 6.35 -1.64 -2.29
N GLY A 136 7.12 -1.58 -3.37
CA GLY A 136 8.05 -2.64 -3.78
C GLY A 136 7.41 -3.85 -4.45
N GLY A 137 6.08 -3.91 -4.52
CA GLY A 137 5.40 -5.03 -5.20
C GLY A 137 5.46 -6.36 -4.44
N MET A 138 5.12 -7.40 -5.16
CA MET A 138 5.16 -8.82 -4.76
C MET A 138 5.79 -9.64 -5.89
N SER A 139 5.99 -10.94 -5.70
CA SER A 139 6.40 -11.80 -6.80
C SER A 139 5.27 -12.00 -7.81
N ALA A 140 5.62 -12.18 -9.08
CA ALA A 140 4.63 -12.49 -10.12
C ALA A 140 3.83 -13.78 -9.81
N GLU A 141 4.44 -14.73 -9.12
CA GLU A 141 3.75 -15.93 -8.63
C GLU A 141 2.62 -15.58 -7.67
N HIS A 142 2.87 -14.68 -6.70
CA HIS A 142 1.84 -14.22 -5.76
C HIS A 142 0.69 -13.49 -6.46
N TYR A 143 0.99 -12.71 -7.52
CA TYR A 143 -0.07 -12.08 -8.31
C TYR A 143 -0.95 -13.10 -9.01
N ARG A 144 -0.36 -14.10 -9.65
CA ARG A 144 -1.11 -15.17 -10.33
C ARG A 144 -1.91 -16.02 -9.34
N LEU A 145 -1.34 -16.32 -8.17
CA LEU A 145 -1.95 -17.19 -7.18
C LEU A 145 -3.09 -16.50 -6.41
N TYR A 146 -2.92 -15.24 -6.04
CA TYR A 146 -3.85 -14.57 -5.12
C TYR A 146 -4.65 -13.44 -5.77
N PHE A 147 -4.07 -12.65 -6.70
CA PHE A 147 -4.77 -11.50 -7.26
C PHE A 147 -5.68 -11.89 -8.42
N VAL A 148 -5.20 -12.72 -9.35
CA VAL A 148 -5.98 -13.14 -10.52
C VAL A 148 -7.31 -13.80 -10.13
N PRO A 149 -7.37 -14.79 -9.22
CA PRO A 149 -8.63 -15.40 -8.81
C PRO A 149 -9.62 -14.40 -8.19
N ASN A 150 -9.10 -13.36 -7.53
CA ASN A 150 -9.88 -12.35 -6.86
C ASN A 150 -10.19 -11.13 -7.74
N LYS A 151 -9.81 -11.16 -9.04
CA LYS A 151 -9.96 -10.05 -10.00
C LYS A 151 -9.40 -8.75 -9.43
N ALA A 152 -8.22 -8.83 -8.84
CA ALA A 152 -7.56 -7.75 -8.15
C ALA A 152 -6.27 -7.33 -8.86
N ILE A 153 -5.89 -6.07 -8.66
CA ILE A 153 -4.65 -5.48 -9.14
C ILE A 153 -3.79 -4.97 -7.98
N TYR A 154 -2.51 -4.77 -8.26
CA TYR A 154 -1.61 -4.15 -7.32
C TYR A 154 -1.09 -2.81 -7.84
N LEU A 155 -1.18 -1.80 -6.98
CA LEU A 155 -0.62 -0.48 -7.21
C LEU A 155 0.58 -0.25 -6.31
N THR A 156 1.68 0.24 -6.88
CA THR A 156 2.87 0.62 -6.11
C THR A 156 2.98 2.14 -5.96
N THR A 157 3.54 2.58 -4.84
CA THR A 157 3.87 3.99 -4.62
C THR A 157 5.10 4.41 -5.42
N VAL A 158 5.12 5.66 -5.89
CA VAL A 158 6.18 6.22 -6.74
C VAL A 158 7.33 6.82 -5.94
N GLY A 159 7.94 6.05 -5.08
CA GLY A 159 9.16 6.45 -4.41
C GLY A 159 8.98 6.98 -2.99
N TYR A 160 10.11 7.22 -2.35
CA TYR A 160 10.20 7.69 -0.98
C TYR A 160 9.88 9.19 -0.92
N GLY A 161 9.21 9.63 0.13
CA GLY A 161 8.84 11.04 0.30
C GLY A 161 7.48 11.43 -0.31
N THR A 162 6.84 10.55 -1.09
CA THR A 162 5.48 10.80 -1.58
C THR A 162 4.41 10.74 -0.49
N GLY A 163 4.76 10.28 0.71
CA GLY A 163 3.82 10.18 1.83
C GLY A 163 3.13 11.49 2.17
N ALA A 164 3.85 12.60 2.16
CA ALA A 164 3.27 13.93 2.38
C ALA A 164 2.35 14.35 1.23
N LEU A 165 2.70 14.00 -0.01
CA LEU A 165 1.87 14.25 -1.18
C LEU A 165 0.58 13.43 -1.12
N LEU A 166 0.67 12.17 -0.75
CA LEU A 166 -0.50 11.30 -0.54
C LEU A 166 -1.40 11.85 0.56
N GLY A 167 -0.84 12.34 1.67
CA GLY A 167 -1.61 12.97 2.72
C GLY A 167 -2.53 14.09 2.24
N ARG A 168 -2.13 14.82 1.20
CA ARG A 168 -2.97 15.88 0.58
C ARG A 168 -4.24 15.34 -0.08
N GLY A 169 -4.22 14.09 -0.53
CA GLY A 169 -5.38 13.46 -1.14
C GLY A 169 -6.40 12.95 -0.11
N ILE A 170 -6.08 12.93 1.17
CA ILE A 170 -7.01 12.51 2.22
C ILE A 170 -7.94 13.67 2.56
N LYS A 171 -9.24 13.47 2.42
CA LYS A 171 -10.26 14.48 2.75
C LYS A 171 -10.74 14.38 4.18
N ARG A 172 -10.94 13.16 4.65
CA ARG A 172 -11.32 12.91 6.05
C ARG A 172 -11.02 11.46 6.43
N VAL A 173 -10.94 11.23 7.72
CA VAL A 173 -11.02 9.90 8.33
C VAL A 173 -12.49 9.58 8.52
N VAL A 174 -12.97 8.50 7.94
CA VAL A 174 -14.36 8.05 8.08
C VAL A 174 -14.53 7.32 9.39
N ASP A 175 -13.58 6.43 9.71
CA ASP A 175 -13.55 5.70 10.96
C ASP A 175 -12.16 5.09 11.22
N VAL A 176 -11.93 4.59 12.44
CA VAL A 176 -10.72 3.88 12.85
C VAL A 176 -11.09 2.68 13.70
N PHE A 177 -10.62 1.51 13.33
CA PHE A 177 -10.89 0.27 14.04
C PHE A 177 -9.61 -0.32 14.61
N TRP A 178 -9.73 -1.02 15.74
CA TRP A 178 -8.64 -1.71 16.44
C TRP A 178 -7.48 -0.79 16.86
N LEU A 179 -7.82 0.47 17.15
CA LEU A 179 -6.83 1.46 17.51
C LEU A 179 -6.17 1.17 18.86
N GLU A 180 -6.96 0.80 19.86
CA GLU A 180 -6.47 0.49 21.21
C GLU A 180 -5.68 -0.81 21.22
N GLU A 181 -6.11 -1.81 20.44
CA GLU A 181 -5.49 -3.12 20.42
C GLU A 181 -4.21 -3.18 19.59
N LEU A 182 -4.16 -2.45 18.49
CA LEU A 182 -3.07 -2.54 17.52
C LEU A 182 -2.18 -1.30 17.48
N GLY A 183 -2.63 -0.20 18.07
CA GLY A 183 -1.95 1.10 18.01
C GLY A 183 -2.08 1.79 16.64
N LEU A 184 -1.68 3.05 16.59
CA LEU A 184 -1.82 3.94 15.42
C LEU A 184 -1.33 3.34 14.11
N ALA A 185 -0.19 2.66 14.15
CA ALA A 185 0.48 2.16 12.95
C ALA A 185 -0.16 0.90 12.35
N GLN A 186 -0.93 0.15 13.12
CA GLN A 186 -1.50 -1.13 12.72
C GLN A 186 -3.02 -1.11 12.66
N ALA A 187 -3.65 -0.08 13.23
CA ALA A 187 -5.10 0.13 13.19
C ALA A 187 -5.63 0.20 11.75
N VAL A 188 -6.88 -0.15 11.58
CA VAL A 188 -7.58 -0.03 10.30
C VAL A 188 -8.21 1.35 10.20
N TRP A 189 -7.62 2.22 9.41
CA TRP A 189 -8.12 3.55 9.11
C TRP A 189 -8.96 3.52 7.84
N VAL A 190 -10.18 4.02 7.91
CA VAL A 190 -11.06 4.19 6.76
C VAL A 190 -10.99 5.65 6.33
N LEU A 191 -10.49 5.89 5.13
CA LEU A 191 -10.17 7.21 4.60
C LEU A 191 -11.04 7.53 3.41
N GLU A 192 -11.59 8.72 3.36
CA GLU A 192 -12.16 9.31 2.16
C GLU A 192 -11.08 10.13 1.46
N VAL A 193 -10.83 9.83 0.19
CA VAL A 193 -9.74 10.40 -0.58
C VAL A 193 -10.24 11.05 -1.87
N GLU A 194 -9.49 12.05 -2.33
CA GLU A 194 -9.73 12.70 -3.61
C GLU A 194 -8.41 12.93 -4.34
N ASN A 195 -8.35 12.52 -5.60
CA ASN A 195 -7.14 12.66 -6.42
C ASN A 195 -5.90 12.07 -5.73
N PHE A 196 -6.11 10.98 -5.02
CA PHE A 196 -5.13 10.32 -4.16
C PHE A 196 -4.15 9.50 -4.98
N GLY A 197 -2.90 9.90 -4.99
CA GLY A 197 -1.84 9.35 -5.82
C GLY A 197 -0.69 10.35 -5.98
N PRO A 198 0.23 10.14 -6.93
CA PRO A 198 0.21 9.09 -7.96
C PRO A 198 0.58 7.70 -7.44
N PHE A 199 -0.04 6.69 -8.02
CA PHE A 199 0.34 5.29 -7.91
C PHE A 199 0.68 4.75 -9.30
N ILE A 200 1.42 3.64 -9.37
CA ILE A 200 1.73 2.96 -10.64
C ILE A 200 1.13 1.56 -10.60
N VAL A 201 0.49 1.15 -11.69
CA VAL A 201 0.05 -0.24 -11.88
C VAL A 201 1.29 -1.12 -11.96
N GLU A 202 1.53 -1.90 -10.93
CA GLU A 202 2.64 -2.86 -10.86
C GLU A 202 2.17 -4.25 -11.28
N SER A 203 0.92 -4.64 -10.92
CA SER A 203 0.32 -5.87 -11.44
C SER A 203 -1.10 -5.61 -11.94
N ASP A 204 -1.41 -6.18 -13.09
CA ASP A 204 -2.71 -6.12 -13.77
C ASP A 204 -3.63 -7.30 -13.39
N LEU A 205 -4.80 -7.39 -14.05
CA LEU A 205 -5.79 -8.46 -13.79
C LEU A 205 -5.34 -9.85 -14.26
N GLU A 206 -4.36 -9.93 -15.13
CA GLU A 206 -3.75 -11.16 -15.64
C GLU A 206 -2.58 -11.65 -14.77
N GLY A 207 -2.21 -10.87 -13.74
CA GLY A 207 -1.10 -11.19 -12.84
C GLY A 207 0.27 -10.95 -13.44
N ASN A 208 0.35 -10.12 -14.49
CA ASN A 208 1.64 -9.66 -15.02
C ASN A 208 2.27 -8.68 -14.03
N SER A 209 3.60 -8.63 -13.99
CA SER A 209 4.35 -7.74 -13.12
C SER A 209 5.20 -6.76 -13.93
N LEU A 210 5.08 -5.48 -13.62
CA LEU A 210 5.92 -4.42 -14.18
C LEU A 210 7.40 -4.66 -13.85
N PHE A 211 7.67 -5.05 -12.61
CA PHE A 211 9.06 -5.29 -12.18
C PHE A 211 9.66 -6.52 -12.85
N GLU A 212 8.91 -7.63 -12.97
CA GLU A 212 9.37 -8.81 -13.71
C GLU A 212 9.70 -8.45 -15.16
N ARG A 213 8.80 -7.72 -15.83
CA ARG A 213 8.97 -7.27 -17.20
C ARG A 213 10.22 -6.39 -17.39
N GLU A 214 10.44 -5.44 -16.51
CA GLU A 214 11.59 -4.54 -16.62
C GLU A 214 12.89 -5.24 -16.20
N ASN A 215 12.86 -6.10 -15.18
CA ASN A 215 14.01 -6.89 -14.77
C ASN A 215 14.49 -7.83 -15.89
N ALA A 216 13.57 -8.44 -16.64
CA ALA A 216 13.93 -9.27 -17.79
C ALA A 216 14.71 -8.51 -18.87
N LYS A 217 14.45 -7.20 -19.04
CA LYS A 217 15.19 -6.33 -19.95
C LYS A 217 16.57 -5.95 -19.42
N ILE A 218 16.70 -5.80 -18.10
CA ILE A 218 17.91 -5.35 -17.43
C ILE A 218 18.90 -6.49 -17.21
N ALA A 219 18.43 -7.70 -16.95
CA ALA A 219 19.26 -8.86 -16.59
C ALA A 219 20.42 -9.12 -17.57
N PRO A 220 20.23 -9.14 -18.90
CA PRO A 220 21.35 -9.35 -19.83
C PRO A 220 22.43 -8.25 -19.76
N GLY A 221 22.02 -7.03 -19.43
CA GLY A 221 22.95 -5.91 -19.22
C GLY A 221 23.77 -6.09 -17.95
N ILE A 222 23.13 -6.55 -16.88
CA ILE A 222 23.78 -6.84 -15.59
C ILE A 222 24.80 -7.96 -15.77
N GLU A 223 24.44 -9.08 -16.41
CA GLU A 223 25.34 -10.18 -16.69
C GLU A 223 26.59 -9.73 -17.47
N LYS A 224 26.39 -8.88 -18.47
CA LYS A 224 27.48 -8.30 -19.25
C LYS A 224 28.39 -7.39 -18.41
N LEU A 225 27.83 -6.60 -17.51
CA LEU A 225 28.60 -5.72 -16.63
C LEU A 225 29.42 -6.49 -15.59
N TYR A 226 28.91 -7.62 -15.12
CA TYR A 226 29.59 -8.45 -14.13
C TYR A 226 30.51 -9.51 -14.77
N ALA A 227 30.48 -9.68 -16.11
CA ALA A 227 31.34 -10.63 -16.80
C ALA A 227 32.83 -10.32 -16.51
N GLY A 228 33.54 -11.32 -15.99
CA GLY A 228 34.96 -11.17 -15.63
C GLY A 228 35.25 -10.45 -14.32
N THR A 229 34.24 -9.99 -13.59
CA THR A 229 34.42 -9.45 -12.24
C THR A 229 34.43 -10.58 -11.21
N LYS A 230 35.19 -10.42 -10.13
CA LYS A 230 35.10 -11.32 -8.99
C LYS A 230 33.77 -11.06 -8.25
N PRO A 231 33.05 -12.10 -7.79
CA PRO A 231 31.90 -11.91 -6.93
C PRO A 231 32.25 -11.01 -5.74
N ALA A 232 31.44 -10.01 -5.47
CA ALA A 232 31.63 -9.18 -4.31
C ALA A 232 31.40 -10.03 -3.04
N THR A 233 32.43 -10.19 -2.24
CA THR A 233 32.31 -10.76 -0.89
C THR A 233 31.92 -9.63 0.05
N MET A 234 30.64 -9.37 0.17
CA MET A 234 30.15 -8.43 1.20
C MET A 234 29.95 -9.21 2.50
N ARG A 235 30.78 -8.92 3.50
CA ARG A 235 30.58 -9.41 4.87
C ARG A 235 30.05 -8.26 5.72
N ARG A 236 28.97 -8.48 6.44
CA ARG A 236 28.56 -7.57 7.52
C ARG A 236 29.50 -7.81 8.71
N TYR A 237 29.70 -6.76 9.51
CA TYR A 237 30.47 -6.90 10.74
C TYR A 237 29.84 -7.96 11.64
N GLY A 238 30.59 -9.01 11.96
CA GLY A 238 30.12 -10.15 12.76
C GLY A 238 29.53 -11.34 11.97
N GLU A 239 29.44 -11.27 10.64
CA GLU A 239 29.06 -12.44 9.82
C GLU A 239 30.17 -13.49 9.85
N THR A 240 29.77 -14.73 10.10
CA THR A 240 30.62 -15.93 9.98
C THR A 240 30.40 -16.59 8.63
N ASP A 241 31.32 -17.46 8.20
CA ASP A 241 31.16 -18.27 6.97
C ASP A 241 30.08 -19.37 7.14
N ASP A 242 29.50 -19.50 8.31
CA ASP A 242 28.43 -20.46 8.61
C ASP A 242 27.09 -19.93 8.12
N LYS A 243 26.72 -20.35 6.91
CA LYS A 243 25.42 -20.02 6.28
C LYS A 243 24.23 -20.79 6.86
N THR A 244 24.46 -21.73 7.77
CA THR A 244 23.37 -22.55 8.34
C THR A 244 22.47 -21.78 9.31
N LYS A 245 22.84 -20.55 9.66
CA LYS A 245 22.12 -19.66 10.59
C LYS A 245 21.58 -18.37 9.95
N GLU A 246 21.65 -18.24 8.64
CA GLU A 246 21.01 -17.09 7.97
C GLU A 246 19.49 -17.26 8.07
N VAL A 247 18.88 -16.47 8.94
CA VAL A 247 17.43 -16.24 8.95
C VAL A 247 17.15 -15.21 7.87
N ILE A 248 16.58 -15.65 6.77
CA ILE A 248 16.06 -14.79 5.68
C ILE A 248 14.69 -14.25 6.10
#